data_fa9022d2c21d8f85e8d1893d2292d2ba
#
_entry.id   fa9022d2c21d8f85e8d1893d2292d2ba
#
_cell.length_a   1.000
_cell.length_b   1.000
_cell.length_c   1.000
_cell.angle_alpha   90.00
_cell.angle_beta   90.00
_cell.angle_gamma   90.00
#
_symmetry.space_group_name_H-M   'P 1'
#
loop_
_entity.id
_entity.type
_entity.pdbx_description
1 polymer ?
#
loop_
_entity_poly.entity_id
_entity_poly.type
_entity_poly.pdbx_seq_one_letter_code
_entity_poly.pdbx_strand_id
1 'polypeptide(L)'
;MQETVDVLNREQFIDMLYQLVNTMSDLKQGKIFSIDGTWGYGKTYVLEELERRLSPVVNEDTYDDKFYVFHYCWQYDYYEEPSVAIISAMLEDSENSLEHRINEVAKAGWETAKEILTEVAGEYVKNKIGVNIVETFQSEKTGIDNQKFKFDKMFAFKKTLDETREKLKRMSEIKTVVIVVDELDRCMPEYAIKVLERLHHL
;
A
#
# COMPACT_ATOMS: atom_id res chain seq x y z
N MET A 1 -15.18 -20.58 -2.86
CA MET A 1 -14.43 -19.88 -3.90
C MET A 1 -14.34 -20.80 -5.10
N GLN A 2 -14.75 -20.35 -6.29
CA GLN A 2 -14.54 -21.12 -7.51
C GLN A 2 -13.04 -21.09 -7.82
N GLU A 3 -12.41 -22.27 -7.97
CA GLU A 3 -11.06 -22.37 -8.51
C GLU A 3 -11.06 -21.75 -9.91
N THR A 4 -10.39 -20.65 -10.09
CA THR A 4 -10.14 -20.05 -11.40
C THR A 4 -9.09 -20.92 -12.09
N VAL A 5 -9.51 -21.63 -13.14
CA VAL A 5 -8.61 -22.51 -13.91
C VAL A 5 -7.62 -21.63 -14.70
N ASP A 6 -6.32 -21.85 -14.53
CA ASP A 6 -5.28 -21.17 -15.32
C ASP A 6 -5.29 -21.64 -16.77
N VAL A 7 -6.15 -21.06 -17.59
CA VAL A 7 -6.32 -21.40 -19.01
C VAL A 7 -5.09 -21.02 -19.85
N LEU A 8 -4.24 -20.13 -19.37
CA LEU A 8 -3.10 -19.57 -20.12
C LEU A 8 -1.74 -20.07 -19.63
N ASN A 9 -1.75 -21.06 -18.73
CA ASN A 9 -0.55 -21.72 -18.18
C ASN A 9 0.49 -20.73 -17.62
N ARG A 10 0.07 -19.85 -16.70
CA ARG A 10 0.91 -18.80 -16.09
C ARG A 10 1.64 -19.24 -14.83
N GLU A 11 1.41 -20.47 -14.40
CA GLU A 11 1.97 -21.03 -13.17
C GLU A 11 3.48 -20.78 -13.05
N GLN A 12 4.24 -21.05 -14.11
CA GLN A 12 5.69 -20.82 -14.12
C GLN A 12 6.08 -19.34 -13.95
N PHE A 13 5.29 -18.44 -14.51
CA PHE A 13 5.52 -17.00 -14.37
C PHE A 13 5.22 -16.53 -12.95
N ILE A 14 4.15 -17.01 -12.35
CA ILE A 14 3.78 -16.73 -10.95
C ILE A 14 4.83 -17.30 -9.99
N ASP A 15 5.34 -18.52 -10.24
CA ASP A 15 6.44 -19.11 -9.48
C ASP A 15 7.70 -18.24 -9.53
N MET A 16 8.04 -17.74 -10.71
CA MET A 16 9.19 -16.85 -10.88
C MET A 16 9.01 -15.53 -10.09
N LEU A 17 7.83 -14.94 -10.13
CA LEU A 17 7.52 -13.72 -9.36
C LEU A 17 7.58 -13.99 -7.86
N TYR A 18 7.02 -15.10 -7.39
CA TYR A 18 7.09 -15.51 -6.00
C TYR A 18 8.54 -15.68 -5.52
N GLN A 19 9.37 -16.34 -6.30
CA GLN A 19 10.80 -16.49 -5.98
C GLN A 19 11.54 -15.15 -6.01
N LEU A 20 11.19 -14.25 -6.92
CA LEU A 20 11.76 -12.90 -6.98
C LEU A 20 11.45 -12.12 -5.70
N VAL A 21 10.18 -12.10 -5.28
CA VAL A 21 9.75 -11.42 -4.04
C VAL A 21 10.47 -12.01 -2.82
N ASN A 22 10.57 -13.34 -2.72
CA ASN A 22 11.30 -14.00 -1.64
C ASN A 22 12.78 -13.62 -1.62
N THR A 23 13.43 -13.60 -2.78
CA THR A 23 14.84 -13.20 -2.90
C THR A 23 15.05 -11.76 -2.47
N MET A 24 14.17 -10.83 -2.89
CA MET A 24 14.25 -9.43 -2.47
C MET A 24 14.04 -9.26 -0.96
N SER A 25 13.10 -10.02 -0.40
CA SER A 25 12.88 -10.09 1.05
C SER A 25 14.12 -10.53 1.81
N ASP A 26 14.77 -11.61 1.37
CA ASP A 26 15.98 -12.15 2.01
C ASP A 26 17.16 -11.18 1.93
N LEU A 27 17.27 -10.45 0.83
CA LEU A 27 18.29 -9.41 0.64
C LEU A 27 17.99 -8.11 1.38
N LYS A 28 16.80 -7.97 1.99
CA LYS A 28 16.32 -6.75 2.66
C LYS A 28 16.43 -5.50 1.77
N GLN A 29 16.10 -5.66 0.49
CA GLN A 29 16.16 -4.60 -0.51
C GLN A 29 14.75 -4.18 -0.92
N GLY A 30 14.38 -2.92 -0.66
CA GLY A 30 13.19 -2.32 -1.25
C GLY A 30 13.33 -2.21 -2.77
N LYS A 31 12.39 -2.76 -3.52
CA LYS A 31 12.37 -2.73 -4.99
C LYS A 31 10.95 -2.51 -5.49
N ILE A 32 10.84 -1.79 -6.59
CA ILE A 32 9.60 -1.66 -7.36
C ILE A 32 9.85 -2.35 -8.70
N PHE A 33 8.93 -3.20 -9.10
CA PHE A 33 8.91 -3.82 -10.42
C PHE A 33 7.49 -3.81 -10.98
N SER A 34 7.36 -3.76 -12.29
CA SER A 34 6.07 -3.73 -12.97
C SER A 34 5.87 -4.99 -13.81
N ILE A 35 4.62 -5.45 -13.85
CA ILE A 35 4.17 -6.49 -14.78
C ILE A 35 3.54 -5.77 -15.96
N ASP A 36 4.19 -5.83 -17.13
CA ASP A 36 3.67 -5.25 -18.35
C ASP A 36 2.93 -6.31 -19.19
N GLY A 37 1.90 -5.88 -19.88
CA GLY A 37 1.10 -6.72 -20.75
C GLY A 37 -0.15 -6.01 -21.24
N THR A 38 -0.62 -6.35 -22.44
CA THR A 38 -1.82 -5.77 -23.02
C THR A 38 -3.06 -6.07 -22.18
N TRP A 39 -4.10 -5.29 -22.38
CA TRP A 39 -5.38 -5.47 -21.70
C TRP A 39 -5.96 -6.88 -22.01
N GLY A 40 -6.55 -7.53 -21.01
CA GLY A 40 -7.11 -8.88 -21.14
C GLY A 40 -6.11 -10.04 -21.00
N TYR A 41 -4.81 -9.77 -20.88
CA TYR A 41 -3.80 -10.84 -20.69
C TYR A 41 -3.76 -11.41 -19.26
N GLY A 42 -4.67 -10.95 -18.36
CA GLY A 42 -4.87 -11.50 -17.00
C GLY A 42 -3.76 -11.08 -16.03
N LYS A 43 -3.31 -9.84 -16.10
CA LYS A 43 -2.39 -9.27 -15.09
C LYS A 43 -2.99 -9.39 -13.69
N THR A 44 -4.25 -9.00 -13.53
CA THR A 44 -4.99 -9.12 -12.27
C THR A 44 -4.99 -10.55 -11.73
N TYR A 45 -5.26 -11.56 -12.57
CA TYR A 45 -5.17 -12.97 -12.16
C TYR A 45 -3.77 -13.35 -11.63
N VAL A 46 -2.71 -12.90 -12.31
CA VAL A 46 -1.32 -13.14 -11.87
C VAL A 46 -1.05 -12.50 -10.52
N LEU A 47 -1.53 -11.27 -10.32
CA LEU A 47 -1.36 -10.54 -9.07
C LEU A 47 -2.14 -11.19 -7.93
N GLU A 48 -3.42 -11.53 -8.13
CA GLU A 48 -4.27 -12.22 -7.14
C GLU A 48 -3.66 -13.56 -6.72
N GLU A 49 -3.16 -14.34 -7.68
CA GLU A 49 -2.53 -15.62 -7.39
C GLU A 49 -1.18 -15.46 -6.67
N LEU A 50 -0.40 -14.43 -7.02
CA LEU A 50 0.82 -14.08 -6.30
C LEU A 50 0.52 -13.67 -4.85
N GLU A 51 -0.49 -12.80 -4.64
CA GLU A 51 -0.95 -12.39 -3.31
C GLU A 51 -1.37 -13.58 -2.47
N ARG A 52 -2.14 -14.50 -3.06
CA ARG A 52 -2.59 -15.75 -2.41
C ARG A 52 -1.41 -16.60 -1.94
N ARG A 53 -0.30 -16.65 -2.70
CA ARG A 53 0.90 -17.41 -2.33
C ARG A 53 1.75 -16.70 -1.29
N LEU A 54 1.80 -15.38 -1.34
CA LEU A 54 2.53 -14.57 -0.36
C LEU A 54 1.79 -14.47 0.98
N SER A 55 0.47 -14.61 0.97
CA SER A 55 -0.41 -14.59 2.14
C SER A 55 -1.15 -15.91 2.32
N PRO A 56 -0.47 -17.04 2.51
CA PRO A 56 -1.16 -18.31 2.71
C PRO A 56 -2.04 -18.22 3.97
N VAL A 57 -3.23 -18.81 3.90
CA VAL A 57 -4.06 -19.03 5.09
C VAL A 57 -3.25 -19.92 6.03
N VAL A 58 -2.80 -19.35 7.14
CA VAL A 58 -1.98 -20.06 8.12
C VAL A 58 -2.87 -21.04 8.87
N ASN A 59 -2.77 -22.33 8.54
CA ASN A 59 -3.30 -23.40 9.38
C ASN A 59 -2.37 -23.57 10.60
N GLU A 60 -2.89 -24.20 11.68
CA GLU A 60 -2.15 -24.38 12.95
C GLU A 60 -0.73 -24.96 12.79
N ASP A 61 -0.45 -25.68 11.69
CA ASP A 61 0.80 -26.39 11.42
C ASP A 61 1.77 -25.64 10.49
N THR A 62 1.38 -24.53 9.84
CA THR A 62 2.25 -23.82 8.90
C THR A 62 2.57 -22.41 9.39
N TYR A 63 3.83 -22.19 9.74
CA TYR A 63 4.31 -20.97 10.42
C TYR A 63 4.93 -19.93 9.47
N ASP A 64 4.76 -20.05 8.15
CA ASP A 64 5.46 -19.17 7.19
C ASP A 64 4.63 -17.95 6.80
N ASP A 65 4.37 -17.07 7.77
CA ASP A 65 3.73 -15.77 7.56
C ASP A 65 4.81 -14.67 7.45
N LYS A 66 5.58 -14.73 6.35
CA LYS A 66 6.75 -13.90 6.08
C LYS A 66 6.41 -12.48 5.63
N PHE A 67 5.21 -12.28 5.09
CA PHE A 67 4.82 -11.07 4.37
C PHE A 67 3.62 -10.37 4.99
N TYR A 68 3.64 -9.04 4.98
CA TYR A 68 2.45 -8.21 4.99
C TYR A 68 2.11 -7.86 3.54
N VAL A 69 1.02 -8.36 3.01
CA VAL A 69 0.60 -8.12 1.64
C VAL A 69 -0.60 -7.18 1.65
N PHE A 70 -0.48 -6.08 0.92
CA PHE A 70 -1.50 -5.04 0.81
C PHE A 70 -1.84 -4.82 -0.65
N HIS A 71 -3.12 -4.70 -0.93
CA HIS A 71 -3.63 -4.45 -2.27
C HIS A 71 -4.09 -3.00 -2.42
N TYR A 72 -3.60 -2.32 -3.46
CA TYR A 72 -4.02 -0.99 -3.85
C TYR A 72 -4.57 -1.01 -5.27
N CYS A 73 -5.76 -0.47 -5.48
CA CYS A 73 -6.37 -0.36 -6.80
C CYS A 73 -6.99 1.02 -7.05
N TRP A 74 -7.46 1.24 -8.26
CA TRP A 74 -8.07 2.51 -8.70
C TRP A 74 -9.25 2.99 -7.84
N GLN A 75 -9.91 2.13 -7.09
CA GLN A 75 -11.05 2.48 -6.24
C GLN A 75 -10.72 3.53 -5.18
N TYR A 76 -9.44 3.76 -4.90
CA TYR A 76 -8.97 4.77 -3.95
C TYR A 76 -8.63 6.11 -4.61
N ASP A 77 -8.91 6.32 -5.90
CA ASP A 77 -8.58 7.54 -6.64
C ASP A 77 -9.40 8.77 -6.24
N TYR A 78 -10.44 8.59 -5.42
CA TYR A 78 -11.22 9.69 -4.83
C TYR A 78 -10.45 10.47 -3.75
N TYR A 79 -9.35 9.93 -3.24
CA TYR A 79 -8.47 10.66 -2.35
C TYR A 79 -7.62 11.68 -3.13
N GLU A 80 -7.56 12.93 -2.67
CA GLU A 80 -6.74 13.96 -3.31
C GLU A 80 -5.24 13.67 -3.21
N GLU A 81 -4.82 13.07 -2.09
CA GLU A 81 -3.43 12.75 -1.80
C GLU A 81 -3.23 11.22 -1.81
N PRO A 82 -2.46 10.69 -2.77
CA PRO A 82 -2.27 9.25 -2.91
C PRO A 82 -1.66 8.54 -1.70
N SER A 83 -0.84 9.21 -0.90
CA SER A 83 -0.30 8.60 0.32
C SER A 83 -1.40 8.28 1.34
N VAL A 84 -2.45 9.10 1.43
CA VAL A 84 -3.63 8.81 2.26
C VAL A 84 -4.37 7.60 1.71
N ALA A 85 -4.55 7.54 0.39
CA ALA A 85 -5.18 6.41 -0.29
C ALA A 85 -4.44 5.09 -0.03
N ILE A 86 -3.12 5.09 -0.16
CA ILE A 86 -2.27 3.92 0.09
C ILE A 86 -2.41 3.45 1.54
N ILE A 87 -2.30 4.36 2.51
CA ILE A 87 -2.43 4.02 3.94
C ILE A 87 -3.84 3.52 4.27
N SER A 88 -4.88 4.11 3.66
CA SER A 88 -6.26 3.64 3.84
C SER A 88 -6.46 2.21 3.32
N ALA A 89 -5.93 1.91 2.14
CA ALA A 89 -5.95 0.55 1.58
C ALA A 89 -5.21 -0.45 2.50
N MET A 90 -4.03 -0.07 2.99
CA MET A 90 -3.26 -0.92 3.91
C MET A 90 -4.01 -1.17 5.24
N LEU A 91 -4.72 -0.18 5.77
CA LEU A 91 -5.52 -0.33 6.98
C LEU A 91 -6.69 -1.31 6.75
N GLU A 92 -7.42 -1.16 5.65
CA GLU A 92 -8.53 -2.03 5.29
C GLU A 92 -8.07 -3.48 5.11
N ASP A 93 -6.96 -3.71 4.41
CA ASP A 93 -6.38 -5.04 4.26
C ASP A 93 -5.89 -5.63 5.59
N SER A 94 -5.38 -4.80 6.51
CA SER A 94 -4.98 -5.26 7.84
C SER A 94 -6.18 -5.75 8.66
N GLU A 95 -7.32 -5.09 8.56
CA GLU A 95 -8.57 -5.49 9.20
C GLU A 95 -9.10 -6.81 8.63
N ASN A 96 -9.17 -6.91 7.30
CA ASN A 96 -9.58 -8.13 6.60
C ASN A 96 -8.67 -9.31 6.94
N SER A 97 -7.36 -9.08 7.03
CA SER A 97 -6.39 -10.12 7.40
C SER A 97 -6.56 -10.61 8.84
N LEU A 98 -6.91 -9.72 9.78
CA LEU A 98 -7.18 -10.09 11.17
C LEU A 98 -8.44 -10.96 11.31
N GLU A 99 -9.46 -10.70 10.50
CA GLU A 99 -10.71 -11.48 10.52
C GLU A 99 -10.52 -12.93 10.03
N HIS A 100 -9.59 -13.16 9.11
CA HIS A 100 -9.41 -14.44 8.44
C HIS A 100 -8.28 -15.30 9.02
N ARG A 101 -7.49 -14.80 9.98
CA ARG A 101 -6.35 -15.54 10.55
C ARG A 101 -6.71 -16.23 11.85
N ILE A 102 -6.45 -17.53 11.91
CA ILE A 102 -6.74 -18.40 13.07
C ILE A 102 -5.55 -18.44 14.05
N ASN A 103 -4.31 -18.32 13.54
CA ASN A 103 -3.10 -18.42 14.33
C ASN A 103 -2.84 -17.14 15.14
N GLU A 104 -2.74 -17.27 16.48
CA GLU A 104 -2.55 -16.15 17.40
C GLU A 104 -1.26 -15.36 17.15
N VAL A 105 -0.19 -16.00 16.68
CA VAL A 105 1.07 -15.31 16.37
C VAL A 105 0.94 -14.48 15.09
N ALA A 106 0.27 -15.01 14.06
CA ALA A 106 -0.03 -14.28 12.85
C ALA A 106 -0.96 -13.08 13.16
N LYS A 107 -1.96 -13.26 14.02
CA LYS A 107 -2.82 -12.17 14.51
C LYS A 107 -2.02 -11.08 15.19
N ALA A 108 -1.15 -11.42 16.14
CA ALA A 108 -0.33 -10.44 16.86
C ALA A 108 0.53 -9.60 15.92
N GLY A 109 1.10 -10.21 14.86
CA GLY A 109 1.82 -9.48 13.82
C GLY A 109 0.94 -8.49 13.07
N TRP A 110 -0.26 -8.90 12.68
CA TRP A 110 -1.21 -8.03 11.98
C TRP A 110 -1.82 -6.95 12.88
N GLU A 111 -2.04 -7.23 14.16
CA GLU A 111 -2.43 -6.22 15.16
C GLU A 111 -1.37 -5.12 15.26
N THR A 112 -0.09 -5.50 15.34
CA THR A 112 1.03 -4.53 15.35
C THR A 112 1.06 -3.72 14.05
N ALA A 113 0.85 -4.34 12.89
CA ALA A 113 0.78 -3.62 11.62
C ALA A 113 -0.37 -2.60 11.62
N LYS A 114 -1.56 -3.01 12.07
CA LYS A 114 -2.73 -2.13 12.19
C LYS A 114 -2.49 -0.96 13.12
N GLU A 115 -1.87 -1.18 14.28
CA GLU A 115 -1.51 -0.10 15.21
C GLU A 115 -0.58 0.91 14.55
N ILE A 116 0.49 0.46 13.89
CA ILE A 116 1.43 1.31 13.16
C ILE A 116 0.70 2.13 12.08
N LEU A 117 -0.13 1.48 11.27
CA LEU A 117 -0.88 2.14 10.19
C LEU A 117 -1.91 3.15 10.73
N THR A 118 -2.55 2.85 11.86
CA THR A 118 -3.48 3.75 12.54
C THR A 118 -2.76 5.02 13.03
N GLU A 119 -1.57 4.87 13.60
CA GLU A 119 -0.74 6.01 13.98
C GLU A 119 -0.34 6.86 12.76
N VAL A 120 0.03 6.21 11.64
CA VAL A 120 0.34 6.89 10.38
C VAL A 120 -0.87 7.69 9.90
N ALA A 121 -2.04 7.07 9.82
CA ALA A 121 -3.28 7.74 9.41
C ALA A 121 -3.61 8.94 10.33
N GLY A 122 -3.40 8.79 11.63
CA GLY A 122 -3.57 9.88 12.61
C GLY A 122 -2.71 11.09 12.33
N GLU A 123 -1.45 10.91 11.88
CA GLU A 123 -0.57 12.03 11.50
C GLU A 123 -1.06 12.77 10.24
N TYR A 124 -1.61 12.05 9.26
CA TYR A 124 -2.23 12.69 8.09
C TYR A 124 -3.44 13.52 8.46
N VAL A 125 -4.31 13.00 9.32
CA VAL A 125 -5.49 13.74 9.82
C VAL A 125 -5.07 14.97 10.62
N LYS A 126 -4.13 14.83 11.54
CA LYS A 126 -3.59 15.92 12.38
C LYS A 126 -3.00 17.05 11.54
N ASN A 127 -2.25 16.71 10.50
CA ASN A 127 -1.64 17.67 9.60
C ASN A 127 -2.59 18.12 8.47
N LYS A 128 -3.85 17.67 8.48
CA LYS A 128 -4.88 17.97 7.46
C LYS A 128 -4.45 17.67 6.04
N ILE A 129 -3.70 16.61 5.86
CA ILE A 129 -3.25 16.14 4.54
C ILE A 129 -4.38 15.29 3.95
N GLY A 130 -4.73 15.54 2.68
CA GLY A 130 -5.81 14.84 1.98
C GLY A 130 -7.23 15.24 2.42
N VAL A 131 -7.37 16.22 3.30
CA VAL A 131 -8.67 16.82 3.62
C VAL A 131 -8.92 17.99 2.67
N ASN A 132 -10.07 17.96 2.00
CA ASN A 132 -10.48 19.01 1.06
C ASN A 132 -10.46 20.39 1.75
N ILE A 133 -9.59 21.28 1.27
CA ILE A 133 -9.40 22.62 1.84
C ILE A 133 -10.28 23.65 1.09
N VAL A 134 -11.33 23.21 0.43
CA VAL A 134 -12.26 24.13 -0.24
C VAL A 134 -12.86 25.16 0.74
N GLU A 135 -13.00 24.79 2.02
CA GLU A 135 -13.50 25.71 3.04
C GLU A 135 -12.48 26.76 3.52
N THR A 136 -11.18 26.53 3.25
CA THR A 136 -10.12 27.45 3.75
C THR A 136 -9.76 28.55 2.73
N PHE A 137 -10.24 28.46 1.49
CA PHE A 137 -9.94 29.47 0.45
C PHE A 137 -10.84 30.70 0.48
N GLN A 138 -11.86 30.76 1.34
CA GLN A 138 -12.75 31.94 1.46
C GLN A 138 -12.20 33.05 2.38
N SER A 139 -11.04 32.87 3.01
CA SER A 139 -10.39 33.97 3.69
C SER A 139 -9.44 34.68 2.73
N GLU A 140 -9.80 35.86 2.28
CA GLU A 140 -8.94 36.85 1.60
C GLU A 140 -7.73 37.19 2.48
N LYS A 141 -6.68 36.36 2.42
CA LYS A 141 -5.38 36.70 3.03
C LYS A 141 -4.45 37.28 1.98
N THR A 142 -3.82 38.39 2.32
CA THR A 142 -2.82 39.09 1.51
C THR A 142 -1.68 38.18 1.06
N GLY A 143 -1.07 38.44 -0.11
CA GLY A 143 -0.16 37.54 -0.82
C GLY A 143 1.03 36.95 -0.01
N ILE A 144 1.50 37.64 1.03
CA ILE A 144 2.64 37.18 1.87
C ILE A 144 2.19 36.08 2.83
N ASP A 145 1.00 36.21 3.42
CA ASP A 145 0.43 35.19 4.32
C ASP A 145 0.11 33.88 3.54
N ASN A 146 -0.25 33.97 2.27
CA ASN A 146 -0.50 32.82 1.43
C ASN A 146 0.77 32.03 1.11
N GLN A 147 1.90 32.70 0.89
CA GLN A 147 3.18 32.02 0.64
C GLN A 147 3.69 31.30 1.90
N LYS A 148 3.64 31.95 3.06
CA LYS A 148 4.02 31.32 4.32
C LYS A 148 3.13 30.11 4.63
N PHE A 149 1.83 30.23 4.46
CA PHE A 149 0.87 29.15 4.67
C PHE A 149 1.12 27.93 3.72
N LYS A 150 1.43 28.19 2.44
CA LYS A 150 1.79 27.12 1.49
C LYS A 150 3.10 26.44 1.90
N PHE A 151 4.06 27.20 2.37
CA PHE A 151 5.36 26.67 2.83
C PHE A 151 5.19 25.81 4.08
N ASP A 152 4.44 26.27 5.07
CA ASP A 152 4.16 25.52 6.31
C ASP A 152 3.44 24.19 6.02
N LYS A 153 2.49 24.19 5.08
CA LYS A 153 1.81 22.94 4.62
C LYS A 153 2.76 21.97 3.92
N MET A 154 3.61 22.48 3.03
CA MET A 154 4.56 21.64 2.34
C MET A 154 5.58 21.02 3.32
N PHE A 155 5.95 21.78 4.35
CA PHE A 155 6.85 21.30 5.39
C PHE A 155 6.18 20.24 6.28
N ALA A 156 4.92 20.47 6.67
CA ALA A 156 4.12 19.50 7.43
C ALA A 156 3.94 18.19 6.63
N PHE A 157 3.63 18.30 5.34
CA PHE A 157 3.50 17.16 4.45
C PHE A 157 4.79 16.35 4.34
N LYS A 158 5.92 17.00 4.09
CA LYS A 158 7.22 16.35 4.04
C LYS A 158 7.52 15.60 5.35
N LYS A 159 7.29 16.26 6.49
CA LYS A 159 7.49 15.65 7.80
C LYS A 159 6.63 14.40 7.98
N THR A 160 5.35 14.47 7.59
CA THR A 160 4.44 13.30 7.67
C THR A 160 4.91 12.15 6.77
N LEU A 161 5.41 12.42 5.56
CA LEU A 161 6.01 11.39 4.70
C LEU A 161 7.24 10.74 5.34
N ASP A 162 8.13 11.53 5.93
CA ASP A 162 9.33 11.03 6.61
C ASP A 162 8.95 10.13 7.81
N GLU A 163 7.96 10.55 8.62
CA GLU A 163 7.42 9.78 9.74
C GLU A 163 6.74 8.48 9.25
N THR A 164 5.99 8.55 8.15
CA THR A 164 5.37 7.38 7.51
C THR A 164 6.43 6.37 7.08
N ARG A 165 7.47 6.83 6.40
CA ARG A 165 8.59 5.97 5.99
C ARG A 165 9.24 5.26 7.18
N GLU A 166 9.52 5.97 8.26
CA GLU A 166 10.13 5.37 9.46
C GLU A 166 9.21 4.31 10.10
N LYS A 167 7.91 4.55 10.11
CA LYS A 167 6.93 3.60 10.65
C LYS A 167 6.78 2.37 9.76
N LEU A 168 6.69 2.53 8.43
CA LEU A 168 6.67 1.42 7.49
C LEU A 168 7.97 0.60 7.54
N LYS A 169 9.12 1.25 7.75
CA LYS A 169 10.40 0.58 7.97
C LYS A 169 10.36 -0.32 9.22
N ARG A 170 9.84 0.17 10.34
CA ARG A 170 9.65 -0.66 11.54
C ARG A 170 8.74 -1.87 11.27
N MET A 171 7.68 -1.66 10.51
CA MET A 171 6.80 -2.74 10.08
C MET A 171 7.55 -3.78 9.24
N SER A 172 8.43 -3.31 8.34
CA SER A 172 9.26 -4.18 7.49
C SER A 172 10.36 -4.94 8.25
N GLU A 173 10.71 -4.52 9.46
CA GLU A 173 11.61 -5.26 10.36
C GLU A 173 10.93 -6.50 10.97
N ILE A 174 9.60 -6.49 11.08
CA ILE A 174 8.80 -7.61 11.59
C ILE A 174 8.54 -8.61 10.46
N LYS A 175 7.97 -8.13 9.34
CA LYS A 175 7.68 -8.91 8.12
C LYS A 175 7.90 -8.04 6.90
N THR A 176 8.28 -8.65 5.79
CA THR A 176 8.43 -7.90 4.53
C THR A 176 7.09 -7.32 4.09
N VAL A 177 7.07 -6.02 3.84
CA VAL A 177 5.90 -5.32 3.33
C VAL A 177 5.88 -5.43 1.82
N VAL A 178 4.79 -5.95 1.26
CA VAL A 178 4.54 -6.05 -0.17
C VAL A 178 3.29 -5.25 -0.48
N ILE A 179 3.41 -4.26 -1.36
CA ILE A 179 2.27 -3.47 -1.84
C ILE A 179 2.06 -3.84 -3.30
N VAL A 180 0.93 -4.48 -3.58
CA VAL A 180 0.50 -4.82 -4.93
C VAL A 180 -0.39 -3.69 -5.44
N VAL A 181 -0.06 -3.16 -6.61
CA VAL A 181 -0.79 -2.04 -7.21
C VAL A 181 -1.34 -2.49 -8.55
N ASP A 182 -2.66 -2.52 -8.68
CA ASP A 182 -3.35 -2.90 -9.92
C ASP A 182 -4.22 -1.77 -10.47
N GLU A 183 -4.50 -1.85 -11.75
CA GLU A 183 -5.47 -0.99 -12.43
C GLU A 183 -5.19 0.52 -12.36
N LEU A 184 -3.92 0.95 -12.24
CA LEU A 184 -3.56 2.38 -12.27
C LEU A 184 -3.91 3.07 -13.60
N ASP A 185 -4.07 2.30 -14.67
CA ASP A 185 -4.51 2.77 -15.98
C ASP A 185 -5.96 3.25 -16.01
N ARG A 186 -6.76 2.92 -14.99
CA ARG A 186 -8.13 3.43 -14.80
C ARG A 186 -8.17 4.78 -14.10
N CYS A 187 -7.12 5.17 -13.41
CA CYS A 187 -7.01 6.48 -12.77
C CYS A 187 -6.74 7.59 -13.81
N MET A 188 -7.01 8.82 -13.41
CA MET A 188 -6.50 9.98 -14.18
C MET A 188 -4.97 9.91 -14.26
N PRO A 189 -4.36 10.15 -15.43
CA PRO A 189 -2.91 9.99 -15.62
C PRO A 189 -2.06 10.77 -14.60
N GLU A 190 -2.48 11.98 -14.26
CA GLU A 190 -1.79 12.81 -13.26
C GLU A 190 -1.84 12.19 -11.86
N TYR A 191 -2.94 11.52 -11.51
CA TYR A 191 -3.09 10.83 -10.25
C TYR A 191 -2.23 9.57 -10.21
N ALA A 192 -2.25 8.77 -11.27
CA ALA A 192 -1.42 7.57 -11.39
C ALA A 192 0.08 7.88 -11.23
N ILE A 193 0.57 8.97 -11.84
CA ILE A 193 1.95 9.44 -11.67
C ILE A 193 2.23 9.77 -10.20
N LYS A 194 1.33 10.49 -9.53
CA LYS A 194 1.49 10.82 -8.10
C LYS A 194 1.52 9.57 -7.23
N VAL A 195 0.68 8.56 -7.50
CA VAL A 195 0.73 7.27 -6.78
C VAL A 195 2.12 6.65 -6.88
N LEU A 196 2.67 6.55 -8.09
CA LEU A 196 4.01 5.99 -8.31
C LEU A 196 5.11 6.80 -7.61
N GLU A 197 5.01 8.14 -7.62
CA GLU A 197 5.92 9.01 -6.88
C GLU A 197 5.86 8.76 -5.37
N ARG A 198 4.65 8.62 -4.80
CA ARG A 198 4.48 8.34 -3.37
C ARG A 198 5.03 6.98 -2.99
N LEU A 199 4.74 5.94 -3.77
CA LEU A 199 5.31 4.60 -3.56
C LEU A 199 6.84 4.61 -3.61
N HIS A 200 7.44 5.43 -4.47
CA HIS A 200 8.90 5.56 -4.54
C HIS A 200 9.49 6.23 -3.28
N HIS A 201 8.70 7.05 -2.59
CA HIS A 201 9.12 7.75 -1.39
C HIS A 201 8.76 7.04 -0.09
N LEU A 202 7.88 6.05 -0.10
CA LEU A 202 7.54 5.19 1.04
C LEU A 202 8.52 4.03 1.17
#